data_3d95a0d3be729a2d889353132d31edc4
#
_entry.id   3d95a0d3be729a2d889353132d31edc4
#
_cell.length_a   1.000
_cell.length_b   1.000
_cell.length_c   1.000
_cell.angle_alpha   90.00
_cell.angle_beta   90.00
_cell.angle_gamma   90.00
#
_symmetry.space_group_name_H-M   'P 1'
#
loop_
_entity.id
_entity.type
_entity.pdbx_description
1 polymer ?
#
loop_
_entity_poly.entity_id
_entity_poly.type
_entity_poly.pdbx_seq_one_letter_code
_entity_poly.pdbx_strand_id
1 'polypeptide(L)'
;MEYTKLGRTGLDVSRICLGCMSYGGGNLGNHAWSLPEKESRPFIKKAIEAGINFFDTANRYSLGNSEEILGRAIKDFARRDEVVIATKVYGRMRPGPNGAGLSRKAILTEIDNSLRRLGMDYVDLYQIHRFDHDTPIEEMLEALHDVVKAGKARYIGASSMHAWQFARALGIAERNGWTRFVSMQNLVNLLYREEEREMLPLCKAEGIGVIPWSPQARGKLSRDWDYTSIRTETDEAFGRLFAKTDEADRKVADRVAEVAKARGIPRAQVALAWLLSKPVITAPIVGATKLHHLDDAIASVAVKLTAEEIVALEEPYVPHAVVGFV
;
A
#
# COMPACT_ATOMS: atom_id res chain seq x y z
N MET A 1 17.25 9.42 2.81
CA MET A 1 16.32 8.37 2.27
C MET A 1 17.07 7.53 1.26
N GLU A 2 16.87 6.22 1.25
CA GLU A 2 17.36 5.32 0.21
C GLU A 2 16.30 5.18 -0.91
N TYR A 3 16.75 4.96 -2.16
CA TYR A 3 15.88 4.75 -3.32
C TYR A 3 16.17 3.40 -3.96
N THR A 4 15.16 2.86 -4.66
CA THR A 4 15.26 1.60 -5.40
C THR A 4 14.34 1.65 -6.63
N LYS A 5 14.51 0.72 -7.55
CA LYS A 5 13.60 0.61 -8.70
C LYS A 5 12.27 -0.04 -8.30
N LEU A 6 11.17 0.43 -8.89
CA LEU A 6 9.88 -0.25 -8.77
C LEU A 6 9.88 -1.49 -9.68
N GLY A 7 10.21 -2.66 -9.09
CA GLY A 7 10.40 -3.87 -9.86
C GLY A 7 11.49 -3.72 -10.93
N ARG A 8 11.25 -4.24 -12.13
CA ARG A 8 12.16 -4.12 -13.29
C ARG A 8 11.90 -2.88 -14.14
N THR A 9 11.34 -1.83 -13.55
CA THR A 9 11.16 -0.55 -14.27
C THR A 9 12.35 0.38 -14.10
N GLY A 10 12.38 1.44 -14.89
CA GLY A 10 13.33 2.56 -14.69
C GLY A 10 12.95 3.53 -13.58
N LEU A 11 11.77 3.35 -12.94
CA LEU A 11 11.23 4.29 -11.97
C LEU A 11 11.92 4.16 -10.61
N ASP A 12 12.52 5.24 -10.12
CA ASP A 12 13.12 5.32 -8.80
C ASP A 12 12.09 5.74 -7.74
N VAL A 13 11.95 4.93 -6.70
CA VAL A 13 11.05 5.18 -5.57
C VAL A 13 11.80 5.12 -4.25
N SER A 14 11.39 5.93 -3.29
CA SER A 14 11.91 5.84 -1.91
C SER A 14 11.57 4.49 -1.28
N ARG A 15 12.45 4.00 -0.40
CA ARG A 15 12.26 2.73 0.33
C ARG A 15 11.05 2.73 1.27
N ILE A 16 10.43 3.89 1.49
CA ILE A 16 9.15 4.07 2.20
C ILE A 16 8.19 4.77 1.25
N CYS A 17 6.94 4.28 1.20
CA CYS A 17 5.81 4.93 0.53
C CYS A 17 4.89 5.56 1.57
N LEU A 18 4.51 6.84 1.41
CA LEU A 18 3.51 7.46 2.28
C LEU A 18 2.10 7.07 1.83
N GLY A 19 1.39 6.31 2.69
CA GLY A 19 -0.02 5.96 2.47
C GLY A 19 -0.97 7.06 2.92
N CYS A 20 -1.78 7.55 1.99
CA CYS A 20 -2.69 8.69 2.20
C CYS A 20 -4.11 8.29 2.64
N MET A 21 -4.39 7.01 2.94
CA MET A 21 -5.70 6.57 3.45
C MET A 21 -6.11 7.28 4.75
N SER A 22 -5.12 7.76 5.51
CA SER A 22 -5.33 8.51 6.77
C SER A 22 -5.73 9.96 6.55
N TYR A 23 -5.75 10.47 5.33
CA TYR A 23 -6.00 11.87 5.00
C TYR A 23 -7.30 12.01 4.22
N GLY A 24 -8.28 12.73 4.75
CA GLY A 24 -9.57 12.85 4.08
C GLY A 24 -10.67 13.49 4.91
N GLY A 25 -10.50 13.56 6.23
CA GLY A 25 -11.51 14.03 7.17
C GLY A 25 -12.53 12.97 7.56
N GLY A 26 -12.72 12.76 8.86
CA GLY A 26 -13.53 11.69 9.45
C GLY A 26 -15.03 11.67 9.11
N ASN A 27 -15.55 12.70 8.46
CA ASN A 27 -16.95 12.80 8.08
C ASN A 27 -17.25 12.27 6.67
N LEU A 28 -16.21 11.88 5.91
CA LEU A 28 -16.32 11.40 4.54
C LEU A 28 -15.82 9.96 4.42
N GLY A 29 -16.73 9.02 4.21
CA GLY A 29 -16.40 7.61 4.06
C GLY A 29 -16.22 6.86 5.39
N ASN A 30 -15.58 5.68 5.35
CA ASN A 30 -15.60 4.67 6.42
C ASN A 30 -14.47 4.82 7.46
N HIS A 31 -13.75 5.94 7.51
CA HIS A 31 -12.56 6.09 8.37
C HIS A 31 -12.69 7.29 9.30
N ALA A 32 -13.43 7.14 10.40
CA ALA A 32 -13.62 8.18 11.43
C ALA A 32 -12.29 8.73 12.01
N TRP A 33 -11.20 7.97 11.89
CA TRP A 33 -9.86 8.32 12.33
C TRP A 33 -9.02 9.09 11.29
N SER A 34 -9.56 9.34 10.10
CA SER A 34 -8.82 10.09 9.07
C SER A 34 -8.76 11.59 9.42
N LEU A 35 -7.62 12.20 9.10
CA LEU A 35 -7.32 13.59 9.42
C LEU A 35 -7.86 14.54 8.34
N PRO A 36 -8.39 15.69 8.72
CA PRO A 36 -8.75 16.75 7.78
C PRO A 36 -7.50 17.34 7.11
N GLU A 37 -7.68 18.09 6.03
CA GLU A 37 -6.58 18.63 5.22
C GLU A 37 -5.56 19.41 6.04
N LYS A 38 -6.00 20.33 6.90
CA LYS A 38 -5.12 21.17 7.73
C LYS A 38 -4.15 20.32 8.57
N GLU A 39 -4.62 19.19 9.07
CA GLU A 39 -3.83 18.26 9.88
C GLU A 39 -3.00 17.27 9.03
N SER A 40 -3.46 16.97 7.82
CA SER A 40 -2.80 16.03 6.90
C SER A 40 -1.58 16.64 6.19
N ARG A 41 -1.64 17.90 5.82
CA ARG A 41 -0.60 18.57 5.03
C ARG A 41 0.80 18.56 5.68
N PRO A 42 0.96 18.72 7.01
CA PRO A 42 2.27 18.60 7.66
C PRO A 42 2.97 17.26 7.44
N PHE A 43 2.22 16.15 7.35
CA PHE A 43 2.79 14.82 7.09
C PHE A 43 3.33 14.70 5.68
N ILE A 44 2.56 15.20 4.68
CA ILE A 44 2.99 15.18 3.27
C ILE A 44 4.23 16.06 3.09
N LYS A 45 4.22 17.27 3.66
CA LYS A 45 5.37 18.18 3.64
C LYS A 45 6.61 17.53 4.25
N LYS A 46 6.48 16.98 5.47
CA LYS A 46 7.59 16.31 6.17
C LYS A 46 8.12 15.11 5.40
N ALA A 47 7.25 14.32 4.75
CA ALA A 47 7.65 13.20 3.92
C ALA A 47 8.52 13.66 2.75
N ILE A 48 8.13 14.72 2.03
CA ILE A 48 8.88 15.33 0.94
C ILE A 48 10.24 15.83 1.45
N GLU A 49 10.26 16.61 2.54
CA GLU A 49 11.49 17.13 3.16
C GLU A 49 12.46 16.03 3.60
N ALA A 50 11.95 14.85 3.97
CA ALA A 50 12.75 13.68 4.32
C ALA A 50 13.19 12.85 3.11
N GLY A 51 12.83 13.25 1.89
CA GLY A 51 13.18 12.59 0.64
C GLY A 51 12.26 11.43 0.26
N ILE A 52 11.08 11.28 0.88
CA ILE A 52 10.07 10.35 0.39
C ILE A 52 9.48 10.95 -0.89
N ASN A 53 9.63 10.23 -2.01
CA ASN A 53 9.09 10.63 -3.30
C ASN A 53 7.88 9.78 -3.73
N PHE A 54 7.48 8.77 -2.95
CA PHE A 54 6.42 7.83 -3.31
C PHE A 54 5.20 7.99 -2.40
N PHE A 55 4.04 8.28 -3.02
CA PHE A 55 2.76 8.56 -2.33
C PHE A 55 1.68 7.66 -2.90
N ASP A 56 0.92 6.98 -2.02
CA ASP A 56 -0.14 6.06 -2.39
C ASP A 56 -1.49 6.54 -1.86
N THR A 57 -2.46 6.74 -2.75
CA THR A 57 -3.85 7.06 -2.43
C THR A 57 -4.81 6.11 -3.16
N ALA A 58 -6.10 6.39 -3.18
CA ALA A 58 -7.13 5.68 -3.96
C ALA A 58 -8.37 6.55 -4.13
N ASN A 59 -9.13 6.31 -5.21
CA ASN A 59 -10.38 7.01 -5.47
C ASN A 59 -11.38 6.90 -4.30
N ARG A 60 -11.46 5.72 -3.66
CA ARG A 60 -12.40 5.47 -2.55
C ARG A 60 -11.98 6.06 -1.19
N TYR A 61 -10.72 6.45 -1.01
CA TYR A 61 -10.28 6.99 0.29
C TYR A 61 -10.97 8.31 0.57
N SER A 62 -11.82 8.32 1.61
CA SER A 62 -12.71 9.43 1.94
C SER A 62 -13.46 9.96 0.71
N LEU A 63 -13.99 9.05 -0.16
CA LEU A 63 -14.73 9.35 -1.39
C LEU A 63 -14.02 10.35 -2.32
N GLY A 64 -12.70 10.23 -2.43
CA GLY A 64 -11.86 11.05 -3.30
C GLY A 64 -11.17 12.22 -2.60
N ASN A 65 -11.58 12.59 -1.38
CA ASN A 65 -10.98 13.72 -0.68
C ASN A 65 -9.50 13.50 -0.36
N SER A 66 -9.06 12.22 -0.20
CA SER A 66 -7.64 11.89 -0.06
C SER A 66 -6.82 12.29 -1.30
N GLU A 67 -7.35 12.06 -2.50
CA GLU A 67 -6.72 12.49 -3.75
C GLU A 67 -6.65 14.02 -3.85
N GLU A 68 -7.71 14.72 -3.47
CA GLU A 68 -7.75 16.18 -3.49
C GLU A 68 -6.73 16.81 -2.54
N ILE A 69 -6.64 16.30 -1.30
CA ILE A 69 -5.67 16.77 -0.30
C ILE A 69 -4.24 16.51 -0.80
N LEU A 70 -3.96 15.30 -1.30
CA LEU A 70 -2.65 14.96 -1.83
C LEU A 70 -2.28 15.87 -3.01
N GLY A 71 -3.19 16.06 -3.97
CA GLY A 71 -2.96 16.89 -5.15
C GLY A 71 -2.60 18.33 -4.78
N ARG A 72 -3.37 18.97 -3.88
CA ARG A 72 -3.06 20.33 -3.40
C ARG A 72 -1.73 20.39 -2.64
N ALA A 73 -1.42 19.39 -1.82
CA ALA A 73 -0.18 19.37 -1.06
C ALA A 73 1.05 19.20 -1.98
N ILE A 74 0.97 18.30 -2.97
CA ILE A 74 2.07 18.13 -3.95
C ILE A 74 2.29 19.41 -4.74
N LYS A 75 1.24 20.08 -5.20
CA LYS A 75 1.34 21.35 -5.91
C LYS A 75 2.10 22.43 -5.11
N ASP A 76 1.91 22.45 -3.78
CA ASP A 76 2.50 23.46 -2.91
C ASP A 76 3.91 23.11 -2.42
N PHE A 77 4.24 21.82 -2.29
CA PHE A 77 5.46 21.38 -1.58
C PHE A 77 6.48 20.65 -2.45
N ALA A 78 6.12 20.23 -3.67
CA ALA A 78 7.04 19.48 -4.55
C ALA A 78 6.83 19.83 -6.02
N ARG A 79 7.82 19.53 -6.82
CA ARG A 79 7.65 19.49 -8.28
C ARG A 79 7.03 18.17 -8.67
N ARG A 80 6.09 18.19 -9.63
CA ARG A 80 5.36 16.97 -10.08
C ARG A 80 6.29 15.89 -10.62
N ASP A 81 7.35 16.29 -11.30
CA ASP A 81 8.34 15.39 -11.92
C ASP A 81 9.33 14.76 -10.93
N GLU A 82 9.38 15.25 -9.69
CA GLU A 82 10.22 14.69 -8.61
C GLU A 82 9.51 13.65 -7.75
N VAL A 83 8.18 13.49 -7.91
CA VAL A 83 7.37 12.60 -7.07
C VAL A 83 6.65 11.53 -7.88
N VAL A 84 6.43 10.39 -7.25
CA VAL A 84 5.70 9.24 -7.78
C VAL A 84 4.34 9.15 -7.10
N ILE A 85 3.28 9.37 -7.85
CA ILE A 85 1.90 9.37 -7.36
C ILE A 85 1.20 8.10 -7.82
N ALA A 86 0.74 7.30 -6.86
CA ALA A 86 -0.07 6.13 -7.09
C ALA A 86 -1.52 6.36 -6.65
N THR A 87 -2.48 5.97 -7.48
CA THR A 87 -3.88 5.89 -7.10
C THR A 87 -4.50 4.56 -7.53
N LYS A 88 -5.76 4.30 -7.13
CA LYS A 88 -6.41 3.00 -7.35
C LYS A 88 -7.85 3.15 -7.81
N VAL A 89 -8.33 2.11 -8.54
CA VAL A 89 -9.70 1.94 -8.99
C VAL A 89 -10.27 0.60 -8.51
N TYR A 90 -11.54 0.51 -8.28
CA TYR A 90 -12.39 -0.63 -7.94
C TYR A 90 -13.51 -0.20 -6.98
N GLY A 91 -13.15 0.52 -5.90
CA GLY A 91 -14.08 0.83 -4.81
C GLY A 91 -15.30 1.62 -5.30
N ARG A 92 -16.44 1.42 -4.61
CA ARG A 92 -17.68 2.14 -4.94
C ARG A 92 -17.55 3.63 -4.66
N MET A 93 -17.78 4.44 -5.70
CA MET A 93 -17.73 5.90 -5.65
C MET A 93 -19.11 6.55 -5.68
N ARG A 94 -20.13 5.84 -6.14
CA ARG A 94 -21.52 6.30 -6.19
C ARG A 94 -22.49 5.13 -6.09
N PRO A 95 -23.74 5.35 -5.63
CA PRO A 95 -24.77 4.32 -5.67
C PRO A 95 -25.18 3.96 -7.11
N GLY A 96 -25.83 2.80 -7.27
CA GLY A 96 -26.37 2.34 -8.53
C GLY A 96 -25.37 1.62 -9.44
N PRO A 97 -25.80 1.30 -10.67
CA PRO A 97 -24.99 0.59 -11.65
C PRO A 97 -23.73 1.36 -12.07
N ASN A 98 -22.65 0.62 -12.40
CA ASN A 98 -21.37 1.18 -12.84
C ASN A 98 -20.71 2.15 -11.83
N GLY A 99 -21.09 2.08 -10.55
CA GLY A 99 -20.50 2.90 -9.49
C GLY A 99 -19.27 2.29 -8.81
N ALA A 100 -18.88 1.08 -9.23
CA ALA A 100 -17.75 0.30 -8.70
C ALA A 100 -17.25 -0.68 -9.76
N GLY A 101 -16.17 -1.43 -9.45
CA GLY A 101 -15.64 -2.51 -10.25
C GLY A 101 -14.55 -2.10 -11.23
N LEU A 102 -14.18 -3.04 -12.12
CA LEU A 102 -13.06 -2.90 -13.07
C LEU A 102 -13.53 -3.02 -14.54
N SER A 103 -14.82 -2.82 -14.82
CA SER A 103 -15.26 -2.75 -16.21
C SER A 103 -14.48 -1.65 -16.96
N ARG A 104 -14.32 -1.81 -18.26
CA ARG A 104 -13.70 -0.79 -19.13
C ARG A 104 -14.29 0.60 -18.87
N LYS A 105 -15.61 0.69 -18.74
CA LYS A 105 -16.30 1.95 -18.41
C LYS A 105 -15.85 2.52 -17.07
N ALA A 106 -15.76 1.69 -16.02
CA ALA A 106 -15.34 2.14 -14.70
C ALA A 106 -13.88 2.60 -14.69
N ILE A 107 -12.97 1.85 -15.28
CA ILE A 107 -11.53 2.18 -15.35
C ILE A 107 -11.32 3.53 -16.05
N LEU A 108 -11.91 3.72 -17.25
CA LEU A 108 -11.73 4.95 -18.02
C LEU A 108 -12.39 6.17 -17.36
N THR A 109 -13.54 5.99 -16.71
CA THR A 109 -14.24 7.07 -16.00
C THR A 109 -13.47 7.47 -14.74
N GLU A 110 -13.01 6.47 -13.97
CA GLU A 110 -12.38 6.74 -12.67
C GLU A 110 -10.96 7.29 -12.80
N ILE A 111 -10.19 6.96 -13.83
CA ILE A 111 -8.90 7.63 -14.04
C ILE A 111 -9.11 9.13 -14.30
N ASP A 112 -10.10 9.54 -15.09
CA ASP A 112 -10.38 10.94 -15.35
C ASP A 112 -10.87 11.67 -14.08
N ASN A 113 -11.68 11.01 -13.29
CA ASN A 113 -12.11 11.52 -11.99
C ASN A 113 -10.94 11.68 -11.01
N SER A 114 -10.05 10.70 -10.94
CA SER A 114 -8.85 10.73 -10.08
C SER A 114 -7.89 11.85 -10.49
N LEU A 115 -7.61 12.00 -11.79
CA LEU A 115 -6.77 13.09 -12.31
C LEU A 115 -7.35 14.47 -11.99
N ARG A 116 -8.68 14.63 -12.11
CA ARG A 116 -9.36 15.88 -11.75
C ARG A 116 -9.23 16.19 -10.25
N ARG A 117 -9.43 15.19 -9.37
CA ARG A 117 -9.28 15.37 -7.91
C ARG A 117 -7.85 15.67 -7.51
N LEU A 118 -6.89 14.98 -8.12
CA LEU A 118 -5.45 15.22 -7.90
C LEU A 118 -4.97 16.55 -8.49
N GLY A 119 -5.71 17.12 -9.47
CA GLY A 119 -5.27 18.31 -10.22
C GLY A 119 -4.01 18.04 -11.02
N MET A 120 -3.90 16.86 -11.66
CA MET A 120 -2.74 16.38 -12.41
C MET A 120 -3.17 15.84 -13.77
N ASP A 121 -2.25 15.89 -14.75
CA ASP A 121 -2.48 15.36 -16.10
C ASP A 121 -2.24 13.85 -16.19
N TYR A 122 -1.45 13.29 -15.27
CA TYR A 122 -1.14 11.87 -15.20
C TYR A 122 -0.84 11.42 -13.77
N VAL A 123 -1.01 10.13 -13.51
CA VAL A 123 -0.44 9.44 -12.35
C VAL A 123 0.74 8.56 -12.78
N ASP A 124 1.68 8.31 -11.88
CA ASP A 124 2.82 7.43 -12.19
C ASP A 124 2.41 5.97 -12.13
N LEU A 125 1.57 5.59 -11.15
CA LEU A 125 1.11 4.23 -10.97
C LEU A 125 -0.41 4.19 -10.79
N TYR A 126 -1.12 3.54 -11.72
CA TYR A 126 -2.55 3.29 -11.62
C TYR A 126 -2.81 1.83 -11.27
N GLN A 127 -3.47 1.59 -10.12
CA GLN A 127 -3.60 0.26 -9.55
C GLN A 127 -5.05 -0.23 -9.55
N ILE A 128 -5.26 -1.52 -9.83
CA ILE A 128 -6.51 -2.15 -9.41
C ILE A 128 -6.46 -2.40 -7.89
N HIS A 129 -7.50 -1.99 -7.18
CA HIS A 129 -7.53 -2.05 -5.70
C HIS A 129 -7.85 -3.45 -5.17
N ARG A 130 -8.61 -4.21 -5.96
CA ARG A 130 -8.98 -5.62 -5.73
C ARG A 130 -9.15 -6.31 -7.06
N PHE A 131 -9.11 -7.63 -7.08
CA PHE A 131 -9.53 -8.41 -8.23
C PHE A 131 -11.06 -8.34 -8.37
N ASP A 132 -11.55 -8.12 -9.58
CA ASP A 132 -12.98 -8.08 -9.89
C ASP A 132 -13.41 -9.41 -10.49
N HIS A 133 -14.23 -10.16 -9.77
CA HIS A 133 -14.73 -11.47 -10.20
C HIS A 133 -15.84 -11.38 -11.25
N ASP A 134 -16.46 -10.20 -11.37
CA ASP A 134 -17.59 -9.96 -12.28
C ASP A 134 -17.14 -9.35 -13.63
N THR A 135 -15.85 -8.96 -13.74
CA THR A 135 -15.30 -8.39 -14.98
C THR A 135 -14.32 -9.37 -15.64
N PRO A 136 -14.46 -9.66 -16.93
CA PRO A 136 -13.47 -10.44 -17.67
C PRO A 136 -12.06 -9.82 -17.53
N ILE A 137 -11.09 -10.67 -17.27
CA ILE A 137 -9.72 -10.20 -17.01
C ILE A 137 -9.10 -9.50 -18.22
N GLU A 138 -9.49 -9.95 -19.42
CA GLU A 138 -9.11 -9.38 -20.71
C GLU A 138 -9.63 -7.95 -20.87
N GLU A 139 -10.91 -7.70 -20.56
CA GLU A 139 -11.53 -6.37 -20.62
C GLU A 139 -10.82 -5.39 -19.67
N MET A 140 -10.55 -5.83 -18.47
CA MET A 140 -9.83 -5.04 -17.47
C MET A 140 -8.41 -4.66 -17.96
N LEU A 141 -7.66 -5.65 -18.47
CA LEU A 141 -6.28 -5.43 -18.92
C LEU A 141 -6.19 -4.52 -20.15
N GLU A 142 -7.08 -4.71 -21.11
CA GLU A 142 -7.16 -3.85 -22.30
C GLU A 142 -7.47 -2.40 -21.91
N ALA A 143 -8.45 -2.20 -21.01
CA ALA A 143 -8.79 -0.88 -20.51
C ALA A 143 -7.61 -0.19 -19.79
N LEU A 144 -6.87 -0.92 -18.97
CA LEU A 144 -5.66 -0.40 -18.30
C LEU A 144 -4.54 -0.08 -19.31
N HIS A 145 -4.37 -0.91 -20.34
CA HIS A 145 -3.45 -0.64 -21.44
C HIS A 145 -3.80 0.68 -22.15
N ASP A 146 -5.08 0.89 -22.45
CA ASP A 146 -5.55 2.12 -23.07
C ASP A 146 -5.32 3.36 -22.19
N VAL A 147 -5.47 3.25 -20.88
CA VAL A 147 -5.13 4.34 -19.93
C VAL A 147 -3.66 4.73 -20.06
N VAL A 148 -2.76 3.74 -20.16
CA VAL A 148 -1.33 4.00 -20.35
C VAL A 148 -1.06 4.60 -21.74
N LYS A 149 -1.65 4.06 -22.79
CA LYS A 149 -1.51 4.58 -24.17
C LYS A 149 -2.03 6.01 -24.30
N ALA A 150 -3.08 6.37 -23.56
CA ALA A 150 -3.61 7.73 -23.50
C ALA A 150 -2.72 8.68 -22.67
N GLY A 151 -1.64 8.19 -22.05
CA GLY A 151 -0.71 8.99 -21.25
C GLY A 151 -1.24 9.38 -19.86
N LYS A 152 -2.40 8.84 -19.44
CA LYS A 152 -3.03 9.14 -18.14
C LYS A 152 -2.39 8.42 -16.97
N ALA A 153 -1.69 7.31 -17.23
CA ALA A 153 -0.84 6.62 -16.28
C ALA A 153 0.50 6.24 -16.94
N ARG A 154 1.59 6.22 -16.16
CA ARG A 154 2.90 5.77 -16.66
C ARG A 154 3.04 4.26 -16.53
N TYR A 155 2.59 3.70 -15.42
CA TYR A 155 2.64 2.28 -15.09
C TYR A 155 1.31 1.83 -14.51
N ILE A 156 1.07 0.51 -14.55
CA ILE A 156 -0.07 -0.11 -13.88
C ILE A 156 0.39 -1.09 -12.81
N GLY A 157 -0.41 -1.21 -11.74
CA GLY A 157 -0.17 -2.12 -10.62
C GLY A 157 -1.42 -2.88 -10.22
N ALA A 158 -1.22 -3.93 -9.43
CA ALA A 158 -2.31 -4.73 -8.86
C ALA A 158 -2.25 -4.74 -7.34
N SER A 159 -3.36 -5.06 -6.69
CA SER A 159 -3.46 -5.18 -5.25
C SER A 159 -4.34 -6.36 -4.85
N SER A 160 -3.89 -7.11 -3.85
CA SER A 160 -4.69 -8.08 -3.07
C SER A 160 -5.51 -9.05 -3.92
N MET A 161 -4.84 -10.07 -4.47
CA MET A 161 -5.44 -11.17 -5.25
C MET A 161 -4.62 -12.44 -5.09
N HIS A 162 -5.15 -13.57 -5.54
CA HIS A 162 -4.42 -14.83 -5.54
C HIS A 162 -3.28 -14.82 -6.59
N ALA A 163 -2.19 -15.53 -6.30
CA ALA A 163 -1.03 -15.60 -7.20
C ALA A 163 -1.41 -16.14 -8.58
N TRP A 164 -2.32 -17.13 -8.68
CA TRP A 164 -2.77 -17.66 -9.97
C TRP A 164 -3.54 -16.61 -10.81
N GLN A 165 -4.32 -15.72 -10.16
CA GLN A 165 -5.01 -14.62 -10.86
C GLN A 165 -4.00 -13.63 -11.43
N PHE A 166 -2.99 -13.29 -10.63
CA PHE A 166 -1.94 -12.37 -11.05
C PHE A 166 -1.08 -12.96 -12.17
N ALA A 167 -0.63 -14.23 -12.06
CA ALA A 167 0.11 -14.93 -13.10
C ALA A 167 -0.69 -14.99 -14.42
N ARG A 168 -2.00 -15.31 -14.32
CA ARG A 168 -2.89 -15.30 -15.49
C ARG A 168 -2.96 -13.92 -16.14
N ALA A 169 -3.09 -12.85 -15.34
CA ALA A 169 -3.14 -11.48 -15.85
C ALA A 169 -1.85 -11.09 -16.59
N LEU A 170 -0.68 -11.40 -15.99
CA LEU A 170 0.61 -11.17 -16.64
C LEU A 170 0.74 -11.91 -17.97
N GLY A 171 0.36 -13.19 -18.03
CA GLY A 171 0.40 -14.00 -19.25
C GLY A 171 -0.57 -13.52 -20.33
N ILE A 172 -1.76 -13.03 -19.97
CA ILE A 172 -2.70 -12.44 -20.92
C ILE A 172 -2.14 -11.14 -21.49
N ALA A 173 -1.63 -10.26 -20.66
CA ALA A 173 -1.02 -9.00 -21.10
C ALA A 173 0.14 -9.25 -22.07
N GLU A 174 1.01 -10.22 -21.78
CA GLU A 174 2.14 -10.58 -22.63
C GLU A 174 1.68 -11.11 -24.01
N ARG A 175 0.73 -12.05 -24.03
CA ARG A 175 0.22 -12.62 -25.31
C ARG A 175 -0.44 -11.59 -26.22
N ASN A 176 -1.06 -10.55 -25.63
CA ASN A 176 -1.74 -9.50 -26.39
C ASN A 176 -0.87 -8.27 -26.66
N GLY A 177 0.39 -8.23 -26.19
CA GLY A 177 1.25 -7.06 -26.30
C GLY A 177 0.76 -5.86 -25.49
N TRP A 178 -0.01 -6.11 -24.42
CA TRP A 178 -0.54 -5.07 -23.55
C TRP A 178 0.44 -4.70 -22.43
N THR A 179 0.20 -3.55 -21.83
CA THR A 179 0.97 -3.10 -20.66
C THR A 179 0.84 -4.11 -19.53
N ARG A 180 1.98 -4.56 -18.98
CA ARG A 180 2.03 -5.48 -17.84
C ARG A 180 1.97 -4.72 -16.52
N PHE A 181 1.44 -5.35 -15.49
CA PHE A 181 1.60 -4.87 -14.12
C PHE A 181 3.08 -4.85 -13.73
N VAL A 182 3.50 -3.76 -13.06
CA VAL A 182 4.88 -3.59 -12.57
C VAL A 182 4.98 -3.67 -11.05
N SER A 183 3.85 -3.62 -10.35
CA SER A 183 3.80 -3.70 -8.88
C SER A 183 2.66 -4.56 -8.37
N MET A 184 2.89 -5.14 -7.19
CA MET A 184 1.88 -5.83 -6.38
C MET A 184 1.79 -5.17 -4.99
N GLN A 185 0.60 -4.72 -4.63
CA GLN A 185 0.29 -4.16 -3.32
C GLN A 185 -0.54 -5.16 -2.52
N ASN A 186 0.08 -5.96 -1.67
CA ASN A 186 -0.56 -7.01 -0.88
C ASN A 186 -0.35 -6.83 0.62
N LEU A 187 -1.07 -7.61 1.44
CA LEU A 187 -0.89 -7.65 2.88
C LEU A 187 0.35 -8.47 3.21
N VAL A 188 1.40 -7.83 3.69
CA VAL A 188 2.59 -8.54 4.22
C VAL A 188 3.08 -7.81 5.46
N ASN A 189 3.19 -8.53 6.56
CA ASN A 189 3.82 -8.10 7.80
C ASN A 189 4.14 -9.33 8.66
N LEU A 190 4.78 -9.16 9.80
CA LEU A 190 5.18 -10.26 10.69
C LEU A 190 3.99 -11.09 11.21
N LEU A 191 2.77 -10.53 11.28
CA LEU A 191 1.56 -11.26 11.67
C LEU A 191 0.87 -11.96 10.48
N TYR A 192 1.20 -11.61 9.23
CA TYR A 192 0.61 -12.20 8.05
C TYR A 192 1.65 -12.40 6.96
N ARG A 193 2.10 -13.64 6.81
CA ARG A 193 3.19 -14.03 5.90
C ARG A 193 2.74 -14.98 4.77
N GLU A 194 1.42 -15.16 4.59
CA GLU A 194 0.89 -16.13 3.61
C GLU A 194 1.30 -15.79 2.16
N GLU A 195 1.56 -14.53 1.86
CA GLU A 195 2.07 -14.10 0.55
C GLU A 195 3.49 -14.63 0.23
N GLU A 196 4.25 -15.04 1.26
CA GLU A 196 5.57 -15.67 1.08
C GLU A 196 5.50 -17.03 0.40
N ARG A 197 4.32 -17.70 0.39
CA ARG A 197 4.12 -19.01 -0.21
C ARG A 197 4.21 -18.97 -1.74
N GLU A 198 3.51 -18.02 -2.37
CA GLU A 198 3.39 -17.98 -3.83
C GLU A 198 3.54 -16.56 -4.41
N MET A 199 2.86 -15.56 -3.85
CA MET A 199 2.83 -14.22 -4.45
C MET A 199 4.22 -13.56 -4.46
N LEU A 200 4.97 -13.59 -3.36
CA LEU A 200 6.31 -12.99 -3.32
C LEU A 200 7.30 -13.73 -4.23
N PRO A 201 7.35 -15.08 -4.26
CA PRO A 201 8.13 -15.82 -5.25
C PRO A 201 7.76 -15.48 -6.71
N LEU A 202 6.47 -15.39 -7.03
CA LEU A 202 5.98 -14.97 -8.35
C LEU A 202 6.47 -13.55 -8.70
N CYS A 203 6.28 -12.60 -7.79
CA CYS A 203 6.73 -11.22 -8.00
C CYS A 203 8.24 -11.14 -8.23
N LYS A 204 9.04 -11.94 -7.50
CA LYS A 204 10.49 -12.02 -7.69
C LYS A 204 10.84 -12.59 -9.07
N ALA A 205 10.19 -13.67 -9.50
CA ALA A 205 10.44 -14.31 -10.80
C ALA A 205 10.08 -13.37 -11.97
N GLU A 206 8.97 -12.64 -11.85
CA GLU A 206 8.45 -11.73 -12.88
C GLU A 206 9.06 -10.32 -12.82
N GLY A 207 9.91 -10.02 -11.83
CA GLY A 207 10.52 -8.71 -11.65
C GLY A 207 9.50 -7.62 -11.25
N ILE A 208 8.47 -7.99 -10.51
CA ILE A 208 7.40 -7.12 -10.01
C ILE A 208 7.82 -6.51 -8.67
N GLY A 209 7.66 -5.20 -8.51
CA GLY A 209 7.92 -4.53 -7.23
C GLY A 209 6.80 -4.78 -6.22
N VAL A 210 7.15 -5.16 -4.99
CA VAL A 210 6.16 -5.39 -3.93
C VAL A 210 6.10 -4.19 -3.00
N ILE A 211 4.89 -3.64 -2.82
CA ILE A 211 4.62 -2.45 -1.98
C ILE A 211 3.56 -2.78 -0.93
N PRO A 212 3.92 -3.44 0.19
CA PRO A 212 2.94 -3.98 1.14
C PRO A 212 2.12 -2.90 1.85
N TRP A 213 0.80 -3.15 1.99
CA TRP A 213 -0.06 -2.37 2.86
C TRP A 213 -0.12 -2.96 4.28
N SER A 214 -0.46 -2.12 5.27
CA SER A 214 -0.47 -2.47 6.71
C SER A 214 0.84 -3.12 7.21
N PRO A 215 2.00 -2.54 6.92
CA PRO A 215 3.30 -3.13 7.27
C PRO A 215 3.50 -3.31 8.78
N GLN A 216 2.77 -2.56 9.61
CA GLN A 216 2.79 -2.62 11.06
C GLN A 216 1.51 -3.28 11.63
N ALA A 217 0.81 -4.11 10.84
CA ALA A 217 -0.43 -4.79 11.24
C ALA A 217 -1.43 -3.85 11.93
N ARG A 218 -1.66 -2.65 11.35
CA ARG A 218 -2.57 -1.60 11.87
C ARG A 218 -2.24 -1.14 13.30
N GLY A 219 -1.00 -1.28 13.71
CA GLY A 219 -0.50 -0.85 15.02
C GLY A 219 -0.19 -1.99 15.99
N LYS A 220 -0.62 -3.21 15.74
CA LYS A 220 -0.33 -4.39 16.58
C LYS A 220 1.18 -4.66 16.73
N LEU A 221 1.98 -4.35 15.71
CA LEU A 221 3.45 -4.52 15.72
C LEU A 221 4.22 -3.29 16.23
N SER A 222 3.52 -2.19 16.53
CA SER A 222 4.19 -0.93 16.91
C SER A 222 3.81 -0.42 18.31
N ARG A 223 2.85 -1.09 18.98
CA ARG A 223 2.30 -0.69 20.29
C ARG A 223 2.16 -1.90 21.18
N ASP A 224 1.76 -1.65 22.44
CA ASP A 224 1.34 -2.74 23.33
C ASP A 224 0.11 -3.43 22.77
N TRP A 225 0.00 -4.75 22.98
CA TRP A 225 -1.02 -5.59 22.35
C TRP A 225 -2.44 -5.14 22.70
N ASP A 226 -2.66 -4.77 23.95
CA ASP A 226 -3.96 -4.37 24.47
C ASP A 226 -4.26 -2.85 24.30
N TYR A 227 -3.41 -2.13 23.55
CA TYR A 227 -3.62 -0.71 23.28
C TYR A 227 -4.86 -0.46 22.42
N THR A 228 -5.76 0.38 22.91
CA THR A 228 -6.98 0.81 22.22
C THR A 228 -6.83 2.23 21.64
N SER A 229 -7.52 2.50 20.55
CA SER A 229 -7.58 3.80 19.89
C SER A 229 -8.86 3.89 19.06
N ILE A 230 -9.25 5.10 18.66
CA ILE A 230 -10.38 5.32 17.73
C ILE A 230 -10.26 4.40 16.50
N ARG A 231 -9.05 4.20 15.99
CA ARG A 231 -8.83 3.31 14.84
C ARG A 231 -9.09 1.84 15.18
N THR A 232 -8.63 1.32 16.31
CA THR A 232 -8.87 -0.09 16.68
C THR A 232 -10.33 -0.37 16.96
N GLU A 233 -11.10 0.63 17.40
CA GLU A 233 -12.52 0.52 17.72
C GLU A 233 -13.43 0.70 16.49
N THR A 234 -13.02 1.50 15.50
CA THR A 234 -13.86 1.88 14.35
C THR A 234 -13.42 1.28 13.01
N ASP A 235 -12.23 0.68 12.92
CA ASP A 235 -11.72 0.07 11.69
C ASP A 235 -12.24 -1.38 11.55
N GLU A 236 -13.35 -1.56 10.83
CA GLU A 236 -13.98 -2.88 10.58
C GLU A 236 -13.01 -3.93 10.01
N ALA A 237 -12.02 -3.49 9.21
CA ALA A 237 -11.04 -4.40 8.64
C ALA A 237 -10.06 -4.94 9.70
N PHE A 238 -9.91 -4.28 10.84
CA PHE A 238 -9.06 -4.74 11.93
C PHE A 238 -9.53 -6.09 12.47
N GLY A 239 -10.82 -6.21 12.84
CA GLY A 239 -11.40 -7.45 13.33
C GLY A 239 -11.37 -8.59 12.30
N ARG A 240 -11.61 -8.30 11.01
CA ARG A 240 -11.57 -9.32 9.95
C ARG A 240 -10.18 -9.89 9.72
N LEU A 241 -9.12 -9.11 9.89
CA LEU A 241 -7.75 -9.52 9.59
C LEU A 241 -7.09 -10.31 10.73
N PHE A 242 -7.40 -10.00 12.02
CA PHE A 242 -6.60 -10.49 13.15
C PHE A 242 -7.41 -11.19 14.26
N ALA A 243 -8.75 -11.15 14.27
CA ALA A 243 -9.55 -11.66 15.39
C ALA A 243 -9.46 -13.18 15.63
N LYS A 244 -9.06 -13.95 14.61
CA LYS A 244 -9.02 -15.43 14.71
C LYS A 244 -7.66 -15.98 15.16
N THR A 245 -6.65 -15.16 15.26
CA THR A 245 -5.24 -15.55 15.46
C THR A 245 -4.59 -14.82 16.62
N ASP A 246 -5.39 -14.17 17.47
CA ASP A 246 -4.96 -13.21 18.50
C ASP A 246 -3.84 -13.75 19.41
N GLU A 247 -3.97 -15.00 19.91
CA GLU A 247 -2.96 -15.59 20.79
C GLU A 247 -1.62 -15.86 20.08
N ALA A 248 -1.66 -16.36 18.85
CA ALA A 248 -0.46 -16.64 18.06
C ALA A 248 0.21 -15.33 17.64
N ASP A 249 -0.59 -14.36 17.20
CA ASP A 249 -0.12 -13.04 16.77
C ASP A 249 0.52 -12.25 17.92
N ARG A 250 0.00 -12.41 19.15
CA ARG A 250 0.60 -11.80 20.35
C ARG A 250 2.04 -12.27 20.56
N LYS A 251 2.34 -13.56 20.38
CA LYS A 251 3.71 -14.10 20.52
C LYS A 251 4.68 -13.44 19.53
N VAL A 252 4.23 -13.18 18.30
CA VAL A 252 5.01 -12.47 17.31
C VAL A 252 5.23 -11.01 17.72
N ALA A 253 4.19 -10.33 18.20
CA ALA A 253 4.29 -8.94 18.65
C ALA A 253 5.20 -8.80 19.89
N ASP A 254 5.16 -9.76 20.82
CA ASP A 254 6.05 -9.82 21.98
C ASP A 254 7.51 -10.00 21.54
N ARG A 255 7.79 -10.87 20.55
CA ARG A 255 9.13 -11.02 19.97
C ARG A 255 9.63 -9.73 19.31
N VAL A 256 8.77 -8.99 18.61
CA VAL A 256 9.11 -7.66 18.09
C VAL A 256 9.49 -6.70 19.23
N ALA A 257 8.77 -6.76 20.36
CA ALA A 257 9.07 -5.93 21.52
C ALA A 257 10.42 -6.28 22.15
N GLU A 258 10.76 -7.57 22.26
CA GLU A 258 12.04 -8.05 22.76
C GLU A 258 13.21 -7.56 21.91
N VAL A 259 13.14 -7.73 20.59
CA VAL A 259 14.19 -7.26 19.65
C VAL A 259 14.32 -5.73 19.71
N ALA A 260 13.20 -5.01 19.72
CA ALA A 260 13.17 -3.56 19.83
C ALA A 260 13.84 -3.06 21.12
N LYS A 261 13.53 -3.70 22.25
CA LYS A 261 14.13 -3.40 23.56
C LYS A 261 15.64 -3.66 23.57
N ALA A 262 16.07 -4.81 23.02
CA ALA A 262 17.49 -5.17 22.97
C ALA A 262 18.29 -4.16 22.12
N ARG A 263 17.69 -3.61 21.08
CA ARG A 263 18.30 -2.59 20.21
C ARG A 263 18.12 -1.15 20.71
N GLY A 264 17.27 -0.90 21.69
CA GLY A 264 16.94 0.45 22.14
C GLY A 264 16.22 1.30 21.08
N ILE A 265 15.43 0.68 20.18
CA ILE A 265 14.69 1.37 19.11
C ILE A 265 13.20 1.06 19.20
N PRO A 266 12.31 1.88 18.61
CA PRO A 266 10.87 1.61 18.54
C PRO A 266 10.51 0.30 17.80
N ARG A 267 9.48 -0.40 18.27
CA ARG A 267 8.93 -1.61 17.62
C ARG A 267 8.57 -1.39 16.15
N ALA A 268 8.04 -0.19 15.85
CA ALA A 268 7.70 0.21 14.48
C ALA A 268 8.89 0.12 13.53
N GLN A 269 10.09 0.51 14.00
CA GLN A 269 11.32 0.43 13.19
C GLN A 269 11.74 -1.01 12.95
N VAL A 270 11.62 -1.91 13.94
CA VAL A 270 11.92 -3.34 13.79
C VAL A 270 10.97 -3.99 12.76
N ALA A 271 9.66 -3.75 12.90
CA ALA A 271 8.66 -4.32 11.98
C ALA A 271 8.87 -3.87 10.53
N LEU A 272 9.21 -2.60 10.31
CA LEU A 272 9.50 -2.08 8.98
C LEU A 272 10.85 -2.57 8.44
N ALA A 273 11.88 -2.63 9.29
CA ALA A 273 13.19 -3.14 8.91
C ALA A 273 13.13 -4.62 8.48
N TRP A 274 12.28 -5.43 9.12
CA TRP A 274 12.04 -6.81 8.70
C TRP A 274 11.48 -6.87 7.27
N LEU A 275 10.48 -6.05 6.92
CA LEU A 275 10.00 -5.98 5.53
C LEU A 275 11.10 -5.53 4.57
N LEU A 276 11.84 -4.48 4.95
CA LEU A 276 12.91 -3.91 4.13
C LEU A 276 14.10 -4.86 3.95
N SER A 277 14.26 -5.88 4.81
CA SER A 277 15.27 -6.93 4.66
C SER A 277 14.96 -7.94 3.54
N LYS A 278 13.71 -8.01 3.09
CA LYS A 278 13.29 -8.94 2.01
C LYS A 278 13.57 -8.31 0.64
N PRO A 279 14.41 -8.94 -0.22
CA PRO A 279 14.83 -8.33 -1.49
C PRO A 279 13.70 -7.98 -2.48
N VAL A 280 12.55 -8.67 -2.40
CA VAL A 280 11.40 -8.45 -3.27
C VAL A 280 10.57 -7.23 -2.83
N ILE A 281 10.72 -6.79 -1.58
CA ILE A 281 9.99 -5.64 -1.05
C ILE A 281 10.65 -4.36 -1.55
N THR A 282 9.89 -3.60 -2.34
CA THR A 282 10.30 -2.29 -2.86
C THR A 282 10.13 -1.20 -1.80
N ALA A 283 8.91 -1.00 -1.32
CA ALA A 283 8.59 0.04 -0.35
C ALA A 283 7.31 -0.32 0.44
N PRO A 284 7.37 -0.54 1.75
CA PRO A 284 6.16 -0.65 2.57
C PRO A 284 5.38 0.67 2.57
N ILE A 285 4.04 0.57 2.50
CA ILE A 285 3.14 1.73 2.54
C ILE A 285 2.80 2.05 3.99
N VAL A 286 3.32 3.16 4.48
CA VAL A 286 3.14 3.60 5.87
C VAL A 286 2.13 4.73 5.94
N GLY A 287 1.04 4.52 6.67
CA GLY A 287 0.11 5.58 7.07
C GLY A 287 0.54 6.22 8.40
N ALA A 288 0.48 7.54 8.49
CA ALA A 288 0.86 8.28 9.70
C ALA A 288 -0.26 9.25 10.11
N THR A 289 -0.63 9.24 11.40
CA THR A 289 -1.55 10.18 12.04
C THR A 289 -0.89 10.94 13.20
N LYS A 290 0.38 10.63 13.49
CA LYS A 290 1.25 11.36 14.41
C LYS A 290 2.63 11.49 13.77
N LEU A 291 3.31 12.62 13.97
CA LEU A 291 4.58 12.90 13.29
C LEU A 291 5.67 11.87 13.60
N HIS A 292 5.71 11.35 14.83
CA HIS A 292 6.69 10.32 15.20
C HIS A 292 6.47 8.99 14.46
N HIS A 293 5.25 8.67 13.98
CA HIS A 293 5.04 7.49 13.13
C HIS A 293 5.83 7.60 11.81
N LEU A 294 5.88 8.82 11.26
CA LEU A 294 6.65 9.09 10.06
C LEU A 294 8.15 9.10 10.35
N ASP A 295 8.57 9.66 11.49
CA ASP A 295 9.99 9.62 11.94
C ASP A 295 10.48 8.18 12.08
N ASP A 296 9.69 7.31 12.72
CA ASP A 296 10.01 5.90 12.87
C ASP A 296 10.10 5.18 11.51
N ALA A 297 9.21 5.51 10.58
CA ALA A 297 9.26 4.93 9.23
C ALA A 297 10.52 5.35 8.48
N ILE A 298 10.90 6.62 8.55
CA ILE A 298 12.12 7.13 7.92
C ILE A 298 13.36 6.48 8.55
N ALA A 299 13.41 6.40 9.89
CA ALA A 299 14.54 5.82 10.61
C ALA A 299 14.71 4.32 10.33
N SER A 300 13.61 3.59 10.07
CA SER A 300 13.64 2.15 9.81
C SER A 300 14.49 1.76 8.60
N VAL A 301 14.68 2.65 7.64
CA VAL A 301 15.48 2.41 6.43
C VAL A 301 16.96 2.13 6.77
N ALA A 302 17.48 2.78 7.79
CA ALA A 302 18.85 2.60 8.26
C ALA A 302 19.04 1.36 9.17
N VAL A 303 17.96 0.75 9.65
CA VAL A 303 18.02 -0.40 10.56
C VAL A 303 18.29 -1.66 9.73
N LYS A 304 19.45 -2.29 9.99
CA LYS A 304 19.81 -3.59 9.40
C LYS A 304 19.70 -4.66 10.49
N LEU A 305 18.74 -5.58 10.32
CA LEU A 305 18.56 -6.72 11.21
C LEU A 305 19.61 -7.79 10.92
N THR A 306 20.09 -8.49 11.96
CA THR A 306 20.97 -9.64 11.76
C THR A 306 20.16 -10.87 11.32
N ALA A 307 20.82 -11.90 10.83
CA ALA A 307 20.18 -13.16 10.44
C ALA A 307 19.48 -13.82 11.65
N GLU A 308 20.10 -13.77 12.82
CA GLU A 308 19.59 -14.32 14.08
C GLU A 308 18.31 -13.57 14.51
N GLU A 309 18.28 -12.25 14.38
CA GLU A 309 17.09 -11.45 14.70
C GLU A 309 15.94 -11.73 13.74
N ILE A 310 16.22 -11.89 12.44
CA ILE A 310 15.22 -12.27 11.45
C ILE A 310 14.62 -13.64 11.80
N VAL A 311 15.45 -14.63 12.09
CA VAL A 311 15.00 -15.97 12.52
C VAL A 311 14.15 -15.86 13.80
N ALA A 312 14.62 -15.12 14.79
CA ALA A 312 13.89 -14.93 16.05
C ALA A 312 12.52 -14.27 15.84
N LEU A 313 12.43 -13.25 14.97
CA LEU A 313 11.16 -12.57 14.64
C LEU A 313 10.18 -13.48 13.88
N GLU A 314 10.69 -14.42 13.08
CA GLU A 314 9.88 -15.32 12.24
C GLU A 314 9.45 -16.61 12.94
N GLU A 315 10.23 -17.08 13.94
CA GLU A 315 9.99 -18.33 14.66
C GLU A 315 8.57 -18.49 15.25
N PRO A 316 7.99 -17.47 15.92
CA PRO A 316 6.68 -17.62 16.54
C PRO A 316 5.50 -17.57 15.55
N TYR A 317 5.74 -17.38 14.26
CA TYR A 317 4.68 -17.27 13.26
C TYR A 317 3.93 -18.57 13.06
N VAL A 318 2.61 -18.51 13.09
CA VAL A 318 1.71 -19.63 12.76
C VAL A 318 0.95 -19.29 11.48
N PRO A 319 0.82 -20.23 10.52
CA PRO A 319 0.08 -19.99 9.29
C PRO A 319 -1.37 -19.54 9.51
N HIS A 320 -1.81 -18.59 8.71
CA HIS A 320 -3.12 -17.98 8.75
C HIS A 320 -4.00 -18.43 7.59
N ALA A 321 -5.32 -18.32 7.74
CA ALA A 321 -6.19 -18.36 6.58
C ALA A 321 -5.90 -17.15 5.67
N VAL A 322 -6.06 -17.32 4.36
CA VAL A 322 -5.90 -16.22 3.41
C VAL A 322 -6.98 -15.16 3.66
N VAL A 323 -6.55 -13.92 3.86
CA VAL A 323 -7.41 -12.76 4.12
C VAL A 323 -6.97 -11.56 3.27
N GLY A 324 -7.82 -10.52 3.22
CA GLY A 324 -7.46 -9.25 2.56
C GLY A 324 -7.79 -9.18 1.07
N PHE A 325 -8.39 -10.22 0.48
CA PHE A 325 -8.74 -10.26 -0.96
C PHE A 325 -10.19 -9.84 -1.23
N VAL A 326 -11.02 -9.70 -0.20
CA VAL A 326 -12.43 -9.29 -0.25
C VAL A 326 -12.71 -8.07 0.60
#